data_1c7e3530d9a2a0f76c8eef300e003455
#
_entry.id   1c7e3530d9a2a0f76c8eef300e003455
#
_cell.length_a   1.000
_cell.length_b   1.000
_cell.length_c   1.000
_cell.angle_alpha   90.00
_cell.angle_beta   90.00
_cell.angle_gamma   90.00
#
_symmetry.space_group_name_H-M   'P 1'
#
loop_
_entity.id
_entity.type
_entity.pdbx_description
1 polymer ?
#
loop_
_entity_poly.entity_id
_entity_poly.type
_entity_poly.pdbx_seq_one_letter_code
_entity_poly.pdbx_strand_id
1 'polypeptide(L)'
;MDALAVILEQPERLALRRLTLTGAGAGDAVVDVAWSGISTGTERLLWSGRMPAFPGMGYPLVPGYETVGRVAEAAAAAPVRVGQWVFVPGARCFGPVRGLFGGAASST
;
A
#
# COMPACT_ATOMS: atom_id res chain seq x y z
N MET A 1 3.80 -1.19 14.31
CA MET A 1 2.76 -2.07 13.72
C MET A 1 3.31 -2.70 12.45
N ASP A 2 3.11 -3.98 12.31
CA ASP A 2 3.54 -4.72 11.12
C ASP A 2 2.37 -5.04 10.22
N ALA A 3 2.66 -5.15 8.93
CA ALA A 3 1.70 -5.59 7.93
C ALA A 3 2.29 -6.74 7.13
N LEU A 4 1.44 -7.67 6.72
CA LEU A 4 1.81 -8.70 5.76
C LEU A 4 1.52 -8.14 4.36
N ALA A 5 2.51 -8.12 3.50
CA ALA A 5 2.39 -7.48 2.19
C ALA A 5 2.95 -8.35 1.06
N VAL A 6 2.30 -8.24 -0.09
CA VAL A 6 2.83 -8.76 -1.34
C VAL A 6 3.80 -7.73 -1.91
N ILE A 7 5.03 -8.13 -2.15
CA ILE A 7 6.08 -7.25 -2.63
C ILE A 7 6.59 -7.70 -3.98
N LEU A 8 6.70 -6.77 -4.91
CA LEU A 8 7.53 -6.96 -6.10
C LEU A 8 8.94 -6.50 -5.75
N GLU A 9 9.82 -7.46 -5.49
CA GLU A 9 11.23 -7.19 -5.14
C GLU A 9 11.95 -6.56 -6.32
N GLN A 10 11.66 -7.06 -7.50
CA GLN A 10 12.12 -6.60 -8.79
C GLN A 10 11.16 -7.18 -9.85
N PRO A 11 11.27 -6.81 -11.13
CA PRO A 11 10.43 -7.42 -12.17
C PRO A 11 10.45 -8.95 -12.11
N GLU A 12 9.27 -9.54 -12.23
CA GLU A 12 9.02 -10.98 -12.22
C GLU A 12 9.38 -11.71 -10.91
N ARG A 13 9.52 -10.97 -9.80
CA ARG A 13 9.90 -11.54 -8.52
C ARG A 13 8.98 -11.06 -7.40
N LEU A 14 8.00 -11.90 -7.06
CA LEU A 14 7.08 -11.66 -5.96
C LEU A 14 7.57 -12.30 -4.67
N ALA A 15 7.27 -11.66 -3.57
CA ALA A 15 7.47 -12.21 -2.23
C ALA A 15 6.31 -11.80 -1.33
N LEU A 16 6.04 -12.62 -0.33
CA LEU A 16 5.13 -12.28 0.75
C LEU A 16 5.99 -12.01 1.98
N ARG A 17 5.95 -10.77 2.48
CA ARG A 17 6.81 -10.35 3.59
C ARG A 17 6.04 -9.57 4.63
N ARG A 18 6.53 -9.64 5.86
CA ARG A 18 6.09 -8.77 6.94
C ARG A 18 6.89 -7.48 6.88
N LEU A 19 6.19 -6.36 6.82
CA LEU A 19 6.79 -5.03 6.79
C LEU A 19 6.35 -4.24 8.01
N THR A 20 7.26 -3.44 8.55
CA THR A 20 6.93 -2.50 9.62
C THR A 20 6.38 -1.22 9.00
N LEU A 21 5.20 -0.82 9.42
CA LEU A 21 4.62 0.45 9.00
C LEU A 21 5.36 1.60 9.69
N THR A 22 5.62 2.66 8.94
CA THR A 22 6.16 3.89 9.51
C THR A 22 5.12 4.56 10.40
N GLY A 23 5.55 5.32 11.40
CA GLY A 23 4.65 6.01 12.31
C GLY A 23 3.72 6.98 11.58
N ALA A 24 2.45 7.02 11.98
CA ALA A 24 1.47 7.92 11.42
C ALA A 24 1.74 9.36 11.88
N GLY A 25 1.69 10.31 10.95
CA GLY A 25 1.77 11.74 11.26
C GLY A 25 0.44 12.29 11.75
N ALA A 26 0.40 13.61 12.03
CA ALA A 26 -0.75 14.26 12.64
C ALA A 26 -2.04 14.20 11.83
N GLY A 27 -1.96 14.07 10.51
CA GLY A 27 -3.11 13.98 9.61
C GLY A 27 -3.34 12.58 9.04
N ASP A 28 -2.64 11.58 9.54
CA ASP A 28 -2.64 10.24 8.96
C ASP A 28 -3.63 9.30 9.65
N ALA A 29 -3.94 8.22 8.94
CA ALA A 29 -4.74 7.13 9.47
C ALA A 29 -4.13 5.80 9.03
N VAL A 30 -4.35 4.75 9.82
CA VAL A 30 -3.98 3.39 9.49
C VAL A 30 -5.25 2.63 9.13
N VAL A 31 -5.22 1.90 8.03
CA VAL A 31 -6.38 1.16 7.51
C VAL A 31 -6.09 -0.33 7.55
N ASP A 32 -7.01 -1.08 8.15
CA ASP A 32 -7.03 -2.54 8.02
C ASP A 32 -7.70 -2.88 6.69
N VAL A 33 -6.94 -3.48 5.80
CA VAL A 33 -7.39 -3.77 4.44
C VAL A 33 -8.33 -4.97 4.45
N ALA A 34 -9.53 -4.77 3.92
CA ALA A 34 -10.52 -5.84 3.75
C ALA A 34 -10.49 -6.40 2.33
N TRP A 35 -10.33 -5.54 1.33
CA TRP A 35 -10.36 -5.91 -0.08
C TRP A 35 -9.29 -5.14 -0.82
N SER A 36 -8.55 -5.84 -1.68
CA SER A 36 -7.58 -5.22 -2.57
C SER A 36 -7.79 -5.78 -3.97
N GLY A 37 -8.09 -4.90 -4.90
CA GLY A 37 -8.28 -5.27 -6.30
C GLY A 37 -6.94 -5.43 -7.02
N ILE A 38 -6.91 -6.31 -8.00
CA ILE A 38 -5.76 -6.48 -8.88
C ILE A 38 -6.10 -5.84 -10.23
N SER A 39 -5.42 -4.74 -10.54
CA SER A 39 -5.55 -4.08 -11.83
C SER A 39 -4.65 -4.81 -12.84
N THR A 40 -5.25 -5.65 -13.66
CA THR A 40 -4.50 -6.53 -14.57
C THR A 40 -3.57 -5.76 -15.51
N GLY A 41 -3.98 -4.58 -15.99
CA GLY A 41 -3.15 -3.75 -16.85
C GLY A 41 -1.95 -3.17 -16.13
N THR A 42 -2.17 -2.46 -15.02
CA THR A 42 -1.12 -1.78 -14.25
C THR A 42 -0.16 -2.77 -13.62
N GLU A 43 -0.70 -3.78 -12.94
CA GLU A 43 0.15 -4.74 -12.23
C GLU A 43 0.94 -5.63 -13.18
N ARG A 44 0.42 -5.89 -14.37
CA ARG A 44 1.17 -6.57 -15.43
C ARG A 44 2.39 -5.76 -15.87
N LEU A 45 2.25 -4.45 -16.03
CA LEU A 45 3.37 -3.57 -16.36
C LEU A 45 4.41 -3.54 -15.25
N LEU A 46 3.97 -3.48 -14.00
CA LEU A 46 4.87 -3.53 -12.84
C LEU A 46 5.59 -4.87 -12.76
N TRP A 47 4.87 -5.96 -12.93
CA TRP A 47 5.42 -7.31 -12.92
C TRP A 47 6.49 -7.49 -14.00
N SER A 48 6.19 -7.08 -15.21
CA SER A 48 7.10 -7.27 -16.37
C SER A 48 8.26 -6.27 -16.40
N GLY A 49 8.24 -5.25 -15.57
CA GLY A 49 9.24 -4.17 -15.60
C GLY A 49 9.03 -3.18 -16.72
N ARG A 50 7.88 -3.19 -17.37
CA ARG A 50 7.56 -2.31 -18.52
C ARG A 50 6.82 -1.03 -18.15
N MET A 51 6.54 -0.83 -16.88
CA MET A 51 5.90 0.40 -16.43
C MET A 51 6.81 1.59 -16.75
N PRO A 52 6.30 2.61 -17.47
CA PRO A 52 7.05 3.83 -17.69
C PRO A 52 7.44 4.49 -16.36
N ALA A 53 8.63 5.07 -16.31
CA ALA A 53 9.09 5.74 -15.10
C ALA A 53 8.22 6.95 -14.77
N PHE A 54 7.85 7.09 -13.50
CA PHE A 54 7.15 8.24 -12.96
C PHE A 54 7.63 8.51 -11.53
N PRO A 55 7.38 9.71 -10.95
CA PRO A 55 7.84 10.01 -9.60
C PRO A 55 7.30 9.01 -8.58
N GLY A 56 8.20 8.45 -7.76
CA GLY A 56 7.88 7.45 -6.74
C GLY A 56 7.89 6.01 -7.22
N MET A 57 7.97 5.77 -8.52
CA MET A 57 8.05 4.41 -9.08
C MET A 57 9.44 3.82 -8.87
N GLY A 58 9.49 2.57 -8.47
CA GLY A 58 10.72 1.81 -8.31
C GLY A 58 10.52 0.55 -7.49
N TYR A 59 11.48 -0.34 -7.53
CA TYR A 59 11.47 -1.61 -6.79
C TYR A 59 12.40 -1.53 -5.57
N PRO A 60 12.12 -2.23 -4.48
CA PRO A 60 10.92 -3.04 -4.24
C PRO A 60 9.69 -2.17 -4.01
N LEU A 61 8.52 -2.69 -4.36
CA LEU A 61 7.25 -1.97 -4.17
C LEU A 61 6.11 -2.91 -3.75
N VAL A 62 5.12 -2.34 -3.06
CA VAL A 62 3.85 -2.99 -2.76
C VAL A 62 2.82 -2.46 -3.76
N PRO A 63 2.27 -3.29 -4.66
CA PRO A 63 1.29 -2.85 -5.63
C PRO A 63 -0.11 -2.69 -5.02
N GLY A 64 -1.11 -2.38 -5.83
CA GLY A 64 -2.51 -2.32 -5.45
C GLY A 64 -2.99 -0.91 -5.11
N TYR A 65 -3.76 -0.32 -6.00
CA TYR A 65 -4.35 1.01 -5.78
C TYR A 65 -5.88 0.98 -5.70
N GLU A 66 -6.48 -0.21 -5.72
CA GLU A 66 -7.92 -0.42 -5.57
C GLU A 66 -8.17 -1.13 -4.23
N THR A 67 -8.13 -0.38 -3.14
CA THR A 67 -8.12 -0.93 -1.80
C THR A 67 -9.24 -0.33 -0.98
N VAL A 68 -9.98 -1.18 -0.28
CA VAL A 68 -11.03 -0.79 0.65
C VAL A 68 -10.77 -1.44 1.99
N GLY A 69 -10.92 -0.68 3.05
CA GLY A 69 -10.71 -1.17 4.39
C GLY A 69 -11.38 -0.30 5.44
N ARG A 70 -11.17 -0.68 6.70
CA ARG A 70 -11.68 0.08 7.85
C ARG A 70 -10.53 0.80 8.54
N VAL A 71 -10.78 2.02 8.93
CA VAL A 71 -9.81 2.80 9.71
C VAL A 71 -9.62 2.14 11.06
N ALA A 72 -8.38 1.72 11.34
CA ALA A 72 -8.00 1.11 12.61
C ALA A 72 -7.46 2.14 13.59
N GLU A 73 -6.72 3.13 13.10
CA GLU A 73 -6.16 4.22 13.88
C GLU A 73 -6.27 5.51 13.07
N ALA A 74 -6.60 6.60 13.74
CA ALA A 74 -6.68 7.91 13.11
C ALA A 74 -6.08 8.96 14.04
N ALA A 75 -5.16 9.76 13.50
CA ALA A 75 -4.61 10.90 14.23
C ALA A 75 -5.69 11.98 14.42
N ALA A 76 -5.49 12.87 15.40
CA ALA A 76 -6.49 13.88 15.75
C ALA A 76 -6.86 14.79 14.57
N ALA A 77 -5.90 15.07 13.68
CA ALA A 77 -6.13 15.92 12.50
C ALA A 77 -6.51 15.13 11.24
N ALA A 78 -6.69 13.82 11.33
CA ALA A 78 -7.09 13.01 10.18
C ALA A 78 -8.54 13.32 9.80
N PRO A 79 -8.87 13.34 8.49
CA PRO A 79 -10.25 13.62 8.03
C PRO A 79 -11.20 12.42 8.16
N VAL A 80 -10.74 11.33 8.76
CA VAL A 80 -11.46 10.07 8.91
C VAL A 80 -11.49 9.64 10.37
N ARG A 81 -12.37 8.70 10.72
CA ARG A 81 -12.56 8.18 12.08
C ARG A 81 -12.33 6.67 12.12
N VAL A 82 -11.86 6.19 13.27
CA VAL A 82 -11.75 4.75 13.55
C VAL A 82 -13.09 4.04 13.30
N GLY A 83 -13.04 2.93 12.58
CA GLY A 83 -14.21 2.13 12.21
C GLY A 83 -14.86 2.52 10.89
N GLN A 84 -14.50 3.66 10.32
CA GLN A 84 -15.04 4.13 9.05
C GLN A 84 -14.51 3.30 7.88
N TRP A 85 -15.36 2.98 6.91
CA TRP A 85 -14.94 2.37 5.66
C TRP A 85 -14.35 3.43 4.74
N VAL A 86 -13.21 3.13 4.14
CA VAL A 86 -12.50 4.07 3.28
C VAL A 86 -11.94 3.36 2.05
N PHE A 87 -11.76 4.14 1.00
CA PHE A 87 -10.99 3.74 -0.18
C PHE A 87 -9.59 4.33 -0.07
N VAL A 88 -8.57 3.50 -0.33
CA VAL A 88 -7.16 3.91 -0.24
C VAL A 88 -6.53 3.81 -1.63
N PRO A 89 -6.29 4.94 -2.31
CA PRO A 89 -5.70 4.93 -3.65
C PRO A 89 -4.18 4.68 -3.64
N GLY A 90 -3.52 4.91 -2.51
CA GLY A 90 -2.09 4.71 -2.37
C GLY A 90 -1.61 5.00 -0.97
N ALA A 91 -0.41 4.56 -0.64
CA ALA A 91 0.17 4.70 0.68
C ALA A 91 1.69 4.85 0.61
N ARG A 92 2.29 5.44 1.65
CA ARG A 92 3.74 5.62 1.77
C ARG A 92 4.18 5.25 3.18
N CYS A 93 3.88 4.03 3.58
CA CYS A 93 4.05 3.60 4.98
C CYS A 93 5.01 2.42 5.16
N PHE A 94 5.73 2.00 4.13
CA PHE A 94 6.54 0.79 4.19
C PHE A 94 8.05 1.06 4.22
N GLY A 95 8.48 2.26 4.61
CA GLY A 95 9.89 2.62 4.71
C GLY A 95 10.60 2.53 3.36
N PRO A 96 11.67 1.71 3.24
CA PRO A 96 12.43 1.61 1.99
C PRO A 96 11.69 0.90 0.85
N VAL A 97 10.60 0.19 1.15
CA VAL A 97 9.75 -0.42 0.13
C VAL A 97 8.76 0.62 -0.36
N ARG A 98 8.72 0.84 -1.66
CA ARG A 98 7.83 1.85 -2.22
C ARG A 98 6.39 1.40 -2.14
N GLY A 99 5.55 2.25 -1.58
CA GLY A 99 4.14 1.98 -1.40
C GLY A 99 3.26 3.01 -2.10
N LEU A 100 3.67 3.48 -3.26
CA LEU A 100 2.87 4.45 -4.00
C LEU A 100 1.44 3.94 -4.21
N PHE A 101 1.31 2.66 -4.42
CA PHE A 101 0.03 1.98 -4.47
C PHE A 101 -0.30 1.34 -3.11
N GLY A 102 0.53 0.43 -2.64
CA GLY A 102 0.55 -0.03 -1.25
C GLY A 102 -0.65 -0.83 -0.76
N GLY A 103 -1.60 -1.16 -1.62
CA GLY A 103 -2.83 -1.79 -1.19
C GLY A 103 -2.79 -3.31 -1.03
N ALA A 104 -1.80 -3.98 -1.61
CA ALA A 104 -1.65 -5.43 -1.51
C ALA A 104 -0.99 -5.82 -0.18
N ALA A 105 -1.56 -5.36 0.92
CA ALA A 105 -1.06 -5.56 2.28
C ALA A 105 -2.22 -5.68 3.24
N SER A 106 -1.97 -6.27 4.42
CA SER A 106 -3.00 -6.42 5.46
C SER A 106 -3.36 -5.09 6.13
N SER A 107 -2.42 -4.14 6.15
CA SER A 107 -2.63 -2.78 6.65
C SER A 107 -1.82 -1.79 5.83
N THR A 108 -2.30 -0.56 5.77
CA THR A 108 -1.67 0.47 4.97
C THR A 108 -1.96 1.88 5.51
#